data_c130639fc9fd603c782f0eefe8308b62
#
_entry.id   c130639fc9fd603c782f0eefe8308b62
#
_cell.length_a   1.000
_cell.length_b   1.000
_cell.length_c   1.000
_cell.angle_alpha   90.00
_cell.angle_beta   90.00
_cell.angle_gamma   90.00
#
_symmetry.space_group_name_H-M   'P 1'
#
loop_
_entity.id
_entity.type
_entity.pdbx_description
1 polymer ?
#
loop_
_entity_poly.entity_id
_entity_poly.type
_entity_poly.pdbx_seq_one_letter_code
_entity_poly.pdbx_strand_id
1 'polypeptide(L)'
;MPEYQSPGVYVEEVDTGTKSVAGASTSTAGFLGETERGPVEPTLITSFGQFKRTYGASPSSSDLDAAVDGYFKNGGSRCYVGRVTAADHDDLATAELADENGDSVLEISATGPGEWGTNVAVIVSEGHGDFFDLTVRYWSTDIEAVDQPAAAEPVPAPDLETTHEDLSTDPESSQFYEAQLAGSVVIDADYIADGQPTAGLTWLSPASASTAATDGGQQAVQIPDDLGDKKKAELKELSEPLDLDTSQKKADLKAELEAVRDGDKEVDVEVASDLSSKPESDEVSLSDYEGVDQPGTRTGLAGFKQHDDISLVCVPDENDITGLTDAVVAHCENKGDRFAILQTPQVAGAVSDMETPVDSSYAGYYYPWIEVSDPYTNRQKLVPPGGHVAGIIARSDATHGVHAAPANEPVRGAVSLQHEITKDEQDILNPKGINCLRSFQGRGIQLWGARTTSSDPSWKYINVRRLFLYVEQSIEEGTEWAVFESNDKDLWARVRQSVENFLTTVWRDGGLQGTTPDEAFYVKCGEETMTQDDIDNGRLIVEIGISPVKPAEFVVFRIGQWTADA
;
A
#
# COMPACT_ATOMS: atom_id res chain seq x y z
N MET A 1 10.68 48.73 20.12
CA MET A 1 9.70 48.60 21.21
C MET A 1 8.58 49.57 20.90
N PRO A 2 7.32 49.16 20.90
CA PRO A 2 6.22 50.10 20.76
C PRO A 2 6.24 51.06 21.95
N GLU A 3 6.20 52.40 21.70
CA GLU A 3 6.06 53.41 22.73
C GLU A 3 4.60 53.52 23.15
N TYR A 4 4.28 53.05 24.35
CA TYR A 4 2.96 53.22 24.94
C TYR A 4 2.74 54.68 25.38
N GLN A 5 1.74 55.36 24.78
CA GLN A 5 1.53 56.81 25.00
C GLN A 5 0.40 57.14 25.98
N SER A 6 -0.35 56.17 26.46
CA SER A 6 -1.43 56.39 27.45
C SER A 6 -1.53 55.25 28.45
N PRO A 7 -2.03 55.51 29.69
CA PRO A 7 -2.31 54.43 30.63
C PRO A 7 -3.39 53.50 30.10
N GLY A 8 -3.09 52.19 29.94
CA GLY A 8 -4.02 51.19 29.43
C GLY A 8 -3.46 49.79 29.60
N VAL A 9 -4.30 48.77 29.34
CA VAL A 9 -3.86 47.38 29.21
C VAL A 9 -3.51 47.15 27.74
N TYR A 10 -2.26 46.83 27.50
CA TYR A 10 -1.76 46.49 26.15
C TYR A 10 -1.55 44.99 26.09
N VAL A 11 -2.11 44.35 25.04
CA VAL A 11 -1.90 42.96 24.75
C VAL A 11 -0.92 42.90 23.58
N GLU A 12 0.26 42.42 23.83
CA GLU A 12 1.23 42.10 22.80
C GLU A 12 1.24 40.59 22.56
N GLU A 13 1.11 40.15 21.32
CA GLU A 13 1.45 38.79 20.94
C GLU A 13 2.97 38.70 20.92
N VAL A 14 3.53 38.08 21.95
CA VAL A 14 4.95 37.70 21.99
C VAL A 14 5.05 36.28 21.55
N ASP A 15 5.72 36.04 20.42
CA ASP A 15 6.13 34.66 20.05
C ASP A 15 7.11 34.18 21.12
N THR A 16 6.66 33.28 21.97
CA THR A 16 7.46 32.74 23.10
C THR A 16 8.53 31.76 22.62
N GLY A 17 8.63 31.53 21.29
CA GLY A 17 9.64 30.67 20.67
C GLY A 17 9.51 29.18 21.00
N THR A 18 8.51 28.77 21.80
CA THR A 18 8.22 27.37 22.08
C THR A 18 7.30 26.82 20.98
N LYS A 19 7.83 25.96 20.13
CA LYS A 19 7.00 25.20 19.18
C LYS A 19 6.43 23.98 19.90
N SER A 20 5.13 23.77 19.75
CA SER A 20 4.41 22.64 20.33
C SER A 20 4.71 21.39 19.52
N VAL A 21 5.11 20.31 20.19
CA VAL A 21 5.16 18.96 19.60
C VAL A 21 3.72 18.48 19.42
N ALA A 22 3.32 18.20 18.19
CA ALA A 22 2.04 17.54 17.89
C ALA A 22 2.19 16.02 18.02
N GLY A 23 1.09 15.32 18.34
CA GLY A 23 1.11 13.85 18.36
C GLY A 23 1.12 13.30 16.95
N ALA A 24 2.02 12.36 16.66
CA ALA A 24 2.11 11.63 15.40
C ALA A 24 0.88 10.75 15.18
N SER A 25 0.69 10.25 13.96
CA SER A 25 -0.36 9.28 13.62
C SER A 25 -0.08 7.92 14.30
N THR A 26 -1.11 7.30 14.89
CA THR A 26 -0.97 5.97 15.52
C THR A 26 -1.79 4.89 14.82
N SER A 27 -2.70 5.27 13.94
CA SER A 27 -3.74 4.38 13.42
C SER A 27 -3.78 4.23 11.91
N THR A 28 -2.87 4.87 11.16
CA THR A 28 -2.76 4.67 9.71
C THR A 28 -2.10 3.32 9.44
N ALA A 29 -2.75 2.46 8.65
CA ALA A 29 -2.22 1.14 8.30
C ALA A 29 -1.63 1.15 6.88
N GLY A 30 -0.56 0.39 6.67
CA GLY A 30 -0.04 -0.01 5.37
C GLY A 30 -0.42 -1.47 5.09
N PHE A 31 -1.06 -1.71 3.96
CA PHE A 31 -1.44 -3.04 3.47
C PHE A 31 -0.72 -3.35 2.17
N LEU A 32 -0.18 -4.57 2.05
CA LEU A 32 0.41 -5.09 0.82
C LEU A 32 -0.27 -6.39 0.42
N GLY A 33 -0.45 -6.59 -0.87
CA GLY A 33 -0.97 -7.83 -1.44
C GLY A 33 -1.35 -7.67 -2.90
N GLU A 34 -1.78 -8.77 -3.52
CA GLU A 34 -2.20 -8.78 -4.92
C GLU A 34 -3.61 -8.23 -5.09
N THR A 35 -3.82 -7.50 -6.18
CA THR A 35 -5.13 -6.99 -6.61
C THR A 35 -5.28 -7.12 -8.12
N GLU A 36 -6.52 -7.08 -8.58
CA GLU A 36 -6.90 -7.18 -9.99
C GLU A 36 -6.23 -6.09 -10.85
N ARG A 37 -6.19 -4.85 -10.35
CA ARG A 37 -5.70 -3.67 -11.07
C ARG A 37 -5.17 -2.60 -10.12
N GLY A 38 -4.77 -1.47 -10.68
CA GLY A 38 -4.42 -0.24 -9.96
C GLY A 38 -2.92 -0.02 -9.80
N PRO A 39 -2.54 1.09 -9.17
CA PRO A 39 -1.16 1.49 -9.00
C PRO A 39 -0.40 0.55 -8.07
N VAL A 40 0.90 0.37 -8.35
CA VAL A 40 1.82 -0.41 -7.51
C VAL A 40 2.45 0.43 -6.41
N GLU A 41 2.52 1.74 -6.61
CA GLU A 41 2.95 2.67 -5.56
C GLU A 41 1.91 2.75 -4.45
N PRO A 42 2.34 2.80 -3.17
CA PRO A 42 1.42 2.89 -2.06
C PRO A 42 0.48 4.09 -2.15
N THR A 43 -0.80 3.83 -2.30
CA THR A 43 -1.82 4.85 -2.49
C THR A 43 -2.70 4.98 -1.25
N LEU A 44 -2.99 6.23 -0.86
CA LEU A 44 -3.85 6.54 0.28
C LEU A 44 -5.32 6.22 -0.02
N ILE A 45 -5.90 5.35 0.79
CA ILE A 45 -7.30 4.91 0.72
C ILE A 45 -8.03 5.33 2.00
N THR A 46 -9.17 5.98 1.86
CA THR A 46 -9.99 6.51 2.97
C THR A 46 -11.31 5.78 3.17
N SER A 47 -11.63 4.82 2.31
CA SER A 47 -12.81 3.96 2.43
C SER A 47 -12.67 2.69 1.61
N PHE A 48 -13.35 1.63 2.02
CA PHE A 48 -13.39 0.39 1.22
C PHE A 48 -14.04 0.60 -0.17
N GLY A 49 -14.97 1.55 -0.29
CA GLY A 49 -15.54 1.93 -1.61
C GLY A 49 -14.50 2.54 -2.55
N GLN A 50 -13.55 3.32 -2.03
CA GLN A 50 -12.40 3.82 -2.81
C GLN A 50 -11.48 2.66 -3.20
N PHE A 51 -11.13 1.76 -2.26
CA PHE A 51 -10.34 0.57 -2.55
C PHE A 51 -10.91 -0.22 -3.74
N LYS A 52 -12.21 -0.53 -3.71
CA LYS A 52 -12.88 -1.24 -4.80
C LYS A 52 -12.76 -0.55 -6.16
N ARG A 53 -12.88 0.77 -6.19
CA ARG A 53 -12.77 1.53 -7.45
C ARG A 53 -11.34 1.52 -7.99
N THR A 54 -10.34 1.65 -7.11
CA THR A 54 -8.93 1.72 -7.49
C THR A 54 -8.37 0.35 -7.85
N TYR A 55 -8.59 -0.64 -6.98
CA TYR A 55 -7.89 -1.92 -7.05
C TYR A 55 -8.75 -3.10 -7.54
N GLY A 56 -10.06 -2.95 -7.60
CA GLY A 56 -10.96 -4.06 -7.92
C GLY A 56 -11.05 -5.08 -6.78
N ALA A 57 -11.04 -6.36 -7.12
CA ALA A 57 -10.99 -7.47 -6.19
C ALA A 57 -9.55 -7.98 -6.02
N SER A 58 -9.30 -8.73 -4.97
CA SER A 58 -8.07 -9.53 -4.88
C SER A 58 -8.25 -10.86 -5.61
N PRO A 59 -7.18 -11.41 -6.23
CA PRO A 59 -7.22 -12.76 -6.77
C PRO A 59 -7.42 -13.79 -5.64
N SER A 60 -7.71 -15.03 -5.99
CA SER A 60 -7.93 -16.09 -5.00
C SER A 60 -6.66 -16.43 -4.16
N SER A 61 -5.50 -15.99 -4.60
CA SER A 61 -4.21 -16.10 -3.93
C SER A 61 -4.02 -15.05 -2.83
N SER A 62 -4.88 -14.02 -2.75
CA SER A 62 -4.71 -12.92 -1.78
C SER A 62 -5.98 -12.63 -0.98
N ASP A 63 -5.78 -12.23 0.27
CA ASP A 63 -6.82 -11.79 1.20
C ASP A 63 -6.78 -10.27 1.46
N LEU A 64 -6.11 -9.50 0.60
CA LEU A 64 -5.93 -8.06 0.78
C LEU A 64 -7.25 -7.30 0.87
N ASP A 65 -8.20 -7.62 -0.02
CA ASP A 65 -9.53 -6.99 -0.05
C ASP A 65 -10.32 -7.21 1.25
N ALA A 66 -10.26 -8.43 1.79
CA ALA A 66 -10.89 -8.77 3.06
C ALA A 66 -10.19 -8.11 4.26
N ALA A 67 -8.86 -7.94 4.20
CA ALA A 67 -8.10 -7.24 5.22
C ALA A 67 -8.44 -5.75 5.25
N VAL A 68 -8.49 -5.08 4.11
CA VAL A 68 -8.85 -3.65 3.99
C VAL A 68 -10.31 -3.41 4.40
N ASP A 69 -11.26 -4.28 3.97
CA ASP A 69 -12.66 -4.22 4.40
C ASP A 69 -12.78 -4.40 5.93
N GLY A 70 -12.07 -5.40 6.47
CA GLY A 70 -11.99 -5.66 7.91
C GLY A 70 -11.46 -4.46 8.71
N TYR A 71 -10.44 -3.79 8.19
CA TYR A 71 -9.87 -2.58 8.79
C TYR A 71 -10.91 -1.45 8.91
N PHE A 72 -11.57 -1.09 7.82
CA PHE A 72 -12.61 -0.05 7.84
C PHE A 72 -13.82 -0.43 8.71
N LYS A 73 -14.29 -1.68 8.67
CA LYS A 73 -15.38 -2.17 9.53
C LYS A 73 -15.06 -2.08 11.02
N ASN A 74 -13.78 -2.20 11.38
CA ASN A 74 -13.35 -2.19 12.77
C ASN A 74 -12.93 -0.82 13.32
N GLY A 75 -12.89 0.23 12.51
CA GLY A 75 -12.67 1.60 12.96
C GLY A 75 -11.46 2.30 12.35
N GLY A 76 -10.79 1.64 11.40
CA GLY A 76 -9.81 2.31 10.55
C GLY A 76 -10.44 3.42 9.73
N SER A 77 -9.72 4.50 9.53
CA SER A 77 -10.20 5.68 8.80
C SER A 77 -9.42 5.97 7.52
N ARG A 78 -8.16 5.57 7.46
CA ARG A 78 -7.27 5.72 6.31
C ARG A 78 -6.17 4.68 6.33
N CYS A 79 -5.80 4.20 5.18
CA CYS A 79 -4.68 3.27 5.02
C CYS A 79 -3.96 3.52 3.70
N TYR A 80 -2.71 3.13 3.61
CA TYR A 80 -2.00 3.00 2.35
C TYR A 80 -2.11 1.57 1.86
N VAL A 81 -2.36 1.42 0.58
CA VAL A 81 -2.39 0.12 -0.09
C VAL A 81 -1.32 0.11 -1.15
N GLY A 82 -0.37 -0.80 -1.06
CA GLY A 82 0.61 -1.11 -2.08
C GLY A 82 0.19 -2.38 -2.81
N ARG A 83 -0.04 -2.28 -4.11
CA ARG A 83 -0.31 -3.44 -4.95
C ARG A 83 0.98 -4.20 -5.22
N VAL A 84 0.94 -5.51 -5.07
CA VAL A 84 2.02 -6.41 -5.45
C VAL A 84 1.64 -7.16 -6.72
N THR A 85 2.56 -7.27 -7.66
CA THR A 85 2.38 -7.97 -8.93
C THR A 85 3.73 -8.46 -9.44
N ALA A 86 3.72 -9.60 -10.12
CA ALA A 86 4.89 -10.12 -10.83
C ALA A 86 5.13 -9.44 -12.20
N ALA A 87 4.19 -8.57 -12.65
CA ALA A 87 4.37 -7.81 -13.88
C ALA A 87 5.48 -6.76 -13.73
N ASP A 88 6.25 -6.55 -14.78
CA ASP A 88 7.28 -5.51 -14.81
C ASP A 88 6.64 -4.11 -14.65
N HIS A 89 7.27 -3.24 -13.88
CA HIS A 89 6.73 -1.90 -13.60
C HIS A 89 6.59 -1.03 -14.84
N ASP A 90 7.43 -1.27 -15.84
CA ASP A 90 7.42 -0.55 -17.11
C ASP A 90 6.42 -1.13 -18.14
N ASP A 91 5.77 -2.26 -17.82
CA ASP A 91 4.80 -2.92 -18.71
C ASP A 91 3.38 -2.35 -18.51
N LEU A 92 3.23 -1.08 -18.82
CA LEU A 92 1.94 -0.38 -18.80
C LEU A 92 1.23 -0.55 -20.15
N ALA A 93 -0.08 -0.80 -20.11
CA ALA A 93 -0.87 -0.71 -21.33
C ALA A 93 -1.08 0.77 -21.69
N THR A 94 -0.80 1.14 -22.93
CA THR A 94 -0.85 2.52 -23.42
C THR A 94 -1.68 2.65 -24.69
N ALA A 95 -2.11 3.87 -25.02
CA ALA A 95 -2.71 4.22 -26.30
C ALA A 95 -2.41 5.69 -26.64
N GLU A 96 -1.97 5.95 -27.86
CA GLU A 96 -1.84 7.31 -28.38
C GLU A 96 -3.16 7.74 -29.05
N LEU A 97 -3.65 8.92 -28.67
CA LEU A 97 -4.80 9.53 -29.31
C LEU A 97 -4.31 10.60 -30.31
N ALA A 98 -4.73 10.45 -31.57
CA ALA A 98 -4.28 11.28 -32.67
C ALA A 98 -5.34 12.33 -33.07
N ASP A 99 -4.89 13.44 -33.68
CA ASP A 99 -5.73 14.46 -34.30
C ASP A 99 -6.27 14.01 -35.67
N GLU A 100 -7.00 14.88 -36.35
CA GLU A 100 -7.56 14.64 -37.70
C GLU A 100 -6.48 14.40 -38.80
N ASN A 101 -5.23 14.80 -38.55
CA ASN A 101 -4.12 14.62 -39.49
C ASN A 101 -3.38 13.28 -39.22
N GLY A 102 -3.69 12.61 -38.11
CA GLY A 102 -3.03 11.41 -37.66
C GLY A 102 -1.78 11.67 -36.80
N ASP A 103 -1.58 12.90 -36.35
CA ASP A 103 -0.48 13.25 -35.45
C ASP A 103 -0.91 12.98 -34.00
N SER A 104 -0.09 12.26 -33.22
CA SER A 104 -0.37 11.94 -31.81
C SER A 104 -0.38 13.22 -30.97
N VAL A 105 -1.44 13.43 -30.21
CA VAL A 105 -1.65 14.63 -29.36
C VAL A 105 -1.58 14.33 -27.87
N LEU A 106 -2.02 13.15 -27.44
CA LEU A 106 -1.88 12.73 -26.05
C LEU A 106 -1.69 11.21 -25.96
N GLU A 107 -0.96 10.77 -24.94
CA GLU A 107 -0.81 9.38 -24.57
C GLU A 107 -1.67 9.08 -23.34
N ILE A 108 -2.40 7.98 -23.40
CA ILE A 108 -3.16 7.44 -22.26
C ILE A 108 -2.46 6.17 -21.82
N SER A 109 -2.17 6.05 -20.55
CA SER A 109 -1.59 4.87 -19.94
C SER A 109 -2.49 4.32 -18.83
N ALA A 110 -2.42 3.00 -18.57
CA ALA A 110 -3.03 2.42 -17.40
C ALA A 110 -2.29 2.87 -16.13
N THR A 111 -3.00 3.09 -15.00
CA THR A 111 -2.41 3.54 -13.72
C THR A 111 -1.46 2.53 -13.07
N GLY A 112 -1.24 1.37 -13.65
CA GLY A 112 -0.30 0.37 -13.16
C GLY A 112 -0.15 -0.81 -14.12
N PRO A 113 0.92 -1.61 -13.93
CA PRO A 113 1.29 -2.68 -14.84
C PRO A 113 0.34 -3.88 -14.79
N GLY A 114 0.40 -4.68 -15.84
CA GLY A 114 -0.29 -5.96 -15.98
C GLY A 114 -1.37 -5.98 -17.05
N GLU A 115 -1.83 -7.18 -17.39
CA GLU A 115 -2.78 -7.44 -18.49
C GLU A 115 -4.12 -6.70 -18.36
N TRP A 116 -4.53 -6.36 -17.13
CA TRP A 116 -5.79 -5.66 -16.89
C TRP A 116 -5.91 -4.33 -17.65
N GLY A 117 -4.77 -3.67 -17.91
CA GLY A 117 -4.74 -2.41 -18.66
C GLY A 117 -5.25 -2.56 -20.08
N THR A 118 -5.11 -3.73 -20.72
CA THR A 118 -5.63 -4.00 -22.08
C THR A 118 -7.16 -4.11 -22.12
N ASN A 119 -7.80 -4.25 -20.96
CA ASN A 119 -9.25 -4.26 -20.81
C ASN A 119 -9.84 -2.85 -20.60
N VAL A 120 -9.05 -1.82 -20.80
CA VAL A 120 -9.46 -0.42 -20.71
C VAL A 120 -9.74 0.11 -22.10
N ALA A 121 -10.93 0.65 -22.31
CA ALA A 121 -11.33 1.37 -23.52
C ALA A 121 -11.49 2.87 -23.22
N VAL A 122 -10.95 3.66 -24.11
CA VAL A 122 -11.06 5.13 -24.10
C VAL A 122 -11.91 5.57 -25.30
N ILE A 123 -12.95 6.34 -25.05
CA ILE A 123 -13.87 6.83 -26.06
C ILE A 123 -13.81 8.35 -26.07
N VAL A 124 -13.36 8.92 -27.17
CA VAL A 124 -13.35 10.36 -27.41
C VAL A 124 -14.64 10.74 -28.12
N SER A 125 -15.30 11.78 -27.66
CA SER A 125 -16.46 12.41 -28.32
C SER A 125 -16.34 13.93 -28.35
N GLU A 126 -17.12 14.58 -29.21
CA GLU A 126 -17.13 16.04 -29.32
C GLU A 126 -17.74 16.66 -28.05
N GLY A 127 -17.01 17.57 -27.42
CA GLY A 127 -17.46 18.41 -26.32
C GLY A 127 -18.08 19.73 -26.83
N HIS A 128 -18.22 20.71 -25.94
CA HIS A 128 -18.75 22.02 -26.30
C HIS A 128 -17.66 22.93 -26.92
N GLY A 129 -17.82 23.33 -28.18
CA GLY A 129 -16.88 24.24 -28.88
C GLY A 129 -15.58 23.54 -29.24
N ASP A 130 -14.45 24.02 -28.71
CA ASP A 130 -13.11 23.47 -28.98
C ASP A 130 -12.67 22.49 -27.89
N PHE A 131 -13.63 21.89 -27.15
CA PHE A 131 -13.37 20.89 -26.13
C PHE A 131 -13.75 19.49 -26.64
N PHE A 132 -13.24 18.45 -25.92
CA PHE A 132 -13.61 17.06 -26.16
C PHE A 132 -14.07 16.40 -24.87
N ASP A 133 -14.88 15.37 -25.00
CA ASP A 133 -15.28 14.52 -23.88
C ASP A 133 -14.51 13.19 -23.97
N LEU A 134 -14.10 12.67 -22.80
CA LEU A 134 -13.40 11.41 -22.67
C LEU A 134 -14.17 10.47 -21.76
N THR A 135 -14.64 9.35 -22.29
CA THR A 135 -15.24 8.28 -21.50
C THR A 135 -14.28 7.13 -21.39
N VAL A 136 -13.94 6.76 -20.15
CA VAL A 136 -13.07 5.63 -19.80
C VAL A 136 -13.94 4.48 -19.32
N ARG A 137 -13.78 3.30 -19.88
CA ARG A 137 -14.48 2.07 -19.52
C ARG A 137 -13.51 0.95 -19.23
N TYR A 138 -13.76 0.18 -18.20
CA TYR A 138 -12.99 -0.99 -17.83
C TYR A 138 -13.90 -2.21 -17.65
N TRP A 139 -13.45 -3.36 -18.14
CA TRP A 139 -14.09 -4.66 -17.95
C TRP A 139 -13.11 -5.63 -17.30
N SER A 140 -13.56 -6.35 -16.27
CA SER A 140 -12.80 -7.46 -15.66
C SER A 140 -12.92 -8.76 -16.44
N THR A 141 -13.72 -8.78 -17.51
CA THR A 141 -13.94 -9.91 -18.39
C THR A 141 -13.19 -9.72 -19.70
N ASP A 142 -12.96 -10.82 -20.41
CA ASP A 142 -12.33 -10.82 -21.73
C ASP A 142 -13.03 -9.82 -22.67
N ILE A 143 -12.24 -8.90 -23.26
CA ILE A 143 -12.74 -7.84 -24.16
C ILE A 143 -13.30 -8.39 -25.47
N GLU A 144 -12.89 -9.59 -25.91
CA GLU A 144 -13.48 -10.25 -27.08
C GLU A 144 -14.98 -10.58 -26.89
N ALA A 145 -15.41 -10.69 -25.62
CA ALA A 145 -16.81 -10.90 -25.27
C ALA A 145 -17.64 -9.62 -25.19
N VAL A 146 -17.02 -8.43 -25.34
CA VAL A 146 -17.72 -7.14 -25.25
C VAL A 146 -18.29 -6.74 -26.59
N ASP A 147 -19.62 -6.72 -26.69
CA ASP A 147 -20.33 -6.24 -27.87
C ASP A 147 -20.60 -4.72 -27.76
N GLN A 148 -20.27 -3.99 -28.84
CA GLN A 148 -20.46 -2.55 -28.96
C GLN A 148 -19.89 -1.72 -27.79
N PRO A 149 -18.58 -1.78 -27.52
CA PRO A 149 -17.97 -1.12 -26.35
C PRO A 149 -18.16 0.41 -26.32
N ALA A 150 -18.39 1.04 -27.45
CA ALA A 150 -18.67 2.49 -27.56
C ALA A 150 -20.18 2.83 -27.44
N ALA A 151 -21.08 1.85 -27.40
CA ALA A 151 -22.50 2.11 -27.27
C ALA A 151 -22.85 2.72 -25.91
N ALA A 152 -24.00 3.39 -25.80
CA ALA A 152 -24.49 3.91 -24.53
C ALA A 152 -24.76 2.80 -23.50
N GLU A 153 -25.11 1.61 -23.96
CA GLU A 153 -25.33 0.43 -23.14
C GLU A 153 -24.56 -0.76 -23.75
N PRO A 154 -23.25 -0.88 -23.49
CA PRO A 154 -22.47 -2.03 -23.98
C PRO A 154 -22.86 -3.34 -23.27
N VAL A 155 -22.58 -4.48 -23.90
CA VAL A 155 -22.88 -5.80 -23.32
C VAL A 155 -21.63 -6.67 -23.36
N PRO A 156 -21.11 -7.11 -22.18
CA PRO A 156 -21.58 -6.78 -20.81
C PRO A 156 -21.36 -5.31 -20.46
N ALA A 157 -22.08 -4.83 -19.45
CA ALA A 157 -21.84 -3.50 -18.92
C ALA A 157 -20.42 -3.41 -18.32
N PRO A 158 -19.72 -2.27 -18.43
CA PRO A 158 -18.40 -2.10 -17.83
C PRO A 158 -18.48 -2.18 -16.30
N ASP A 159 -17.42 -2.72 -15.68
CA ASP A 159 -17.29 -2.75 -14.22
C ASP A 159 -16.98 -1.36 -13.66
N LEU A 160 -16.35 -0.51 -14.48
CA LEU A 160 -16.10 0.88 -14.18
C LEU A 160 -16.32 1.74 -15.43
N GLU A 161 -17.06 2.84 -15.26
CA GLU A 161 -17.25 3.85 -16.30
C GLU A 161 -17.11 5.24 -15.67
N THR A 162 -16.32 6.10 -16.32
CA THR A 162 -16.15 7.49 -15.93
C THR A 162 -16.12 8.35 -17.18
N THR A 163 -16.90 9.42 -17.22
CA THR A 163 -16.90 10.41 -18.29
C THR A 163 -16.35 11.74 -17.76
N HIS A 164 -15.40 12.29 -18.45
CA HIS A 164 -14.84 13.62 -18.24
C HIS A 164 -15.32 14.49 -19.39
N GLU A 165 -16.09 15.53 -19.06
CA GLU A 165 -16.73 16.42 -20.04
C GLU A 165 -15.89 17.70 -20.25
N ASP A 166 -15.91 18.24 -21.48
CA ASP A 166 -15.30 19.53 -21.85
C ASP A 166 -13.80 19.63 -21.49
N LEU A 167 -13.01 18.60 -21.84
CA LEU A 167 -11.56 18.61 -21.69
C LEU A 167 -10.88 19.49 -22.74
N SER A 168 -9.79 20.14 -22.36
CA SER A 168 -8.95 20.99 -23.23
C SER A 168 -7.55 20.40 -23.38
N THR A 169 -6.98 20.54 -24.57
CA THR A 169 -5.55 20.26 -24.82
C THR A 169 -4.66 21.48 -24.57
N ASP A 170 -5.23 22.66 -24.26
CA ASP A 170 -4.47 23.88 -23.91
C ASP A 170 -3.99 23.79 -22.45
N PRO A 171 -2.66 23.73 -22.19
CA PRO A 171 -2.10 23.67 -20.83
C PRO A 171 -2.45 24.88 -19.94
N GLU A 172 -2.82 26.03 -20.53
CA GLU A 172 -3.24 27.21 -19.78
C GLU A 172 -4.74 27.19 -19.40
N SER A 173 -5.49 26.23 -19.92
CA SER A 173 -6.91 26.06 -19.64
C SER A 173 -7.14 25.45 -18.25
N SER A 174 -8.17 25.94 -17.54
CA SER A 174 -8.65 25.28 -16.32
C SER A 174 -9.26 23.90 -16.57
N GLN A 175 -9.55 23.56 -17.82
CA GLN A 175 -10.07 22.27 -18.28
C GLN A 175 -8.98 21.42 -18.94
N PHE A 176 -7.71 21.73 -18.70
CA PHE A 176 -6.60 20.96 -19.23
C PHE A 176 -6.71 19.49 -18.76
N TYR A 177 -6.68 18.57 -19.71
CA TYR A 177 -7.01 17.17 -19.46
C TYR A 177 -6.10 16.49 -18.43
N GLU A 178 -4.79 16.77 -18.40
CA GLU A 178 -3.89 16.19 -17.38
C GLU A 178 -4.38 16.51 -15.96
N ALA A 179 -4.75 17.78 -15.71
CA ALA A 179 -5.23 18.20 -14.39
C ALA A 179 -6.60 17.59 -14.05
N GLN A 180 -7.46 17.38 -15.05
CA GLN A 180 -8.79 16.80 -14.87
C GLN A 180 -8.73 15.27 -14.70
N LEU A 181 -7.77 14.60 -15.34
CA LEU A 181 -7.58 13.16 -15.29
C LEU A 181 -6.67 12.69 -14.14
N ALA A 182 -5.91 13.59 -13.50
CA ALA A 182 -5.01 13.28 -12.38
C ALA A 182 -5.68 12.57 -11.18
N GLY A 183 -7.01 12.52 -11.12
CA GLY A 183 -7.78 11.76 -10.13
C GLY A 183 -8.40 10.48 -10.67
N SER A 184 -8.12 10.10 -11.90
CA SER A 184 -8.60 8.84 -12.46
C SER A 184 -7.98 7.65 -11.70
N VAL A 185 -8.75 6.58 -11.57
CA VAL A 185 -8.30 5.36 -10.85
C VAL A 185 -7.86 4.25 -11.82
N VAL A 186 -7.95 4.51 -13.13
CA VAL A 186 -7.72 3.50 -14.18
C VAL A 186 -6.70 3.96 -15.19
N ILE A 187 -6.66 5.26 -15.50
CA ILE A 187 -5.77 5.83 -16.51
C ILE A 187 -5.01 7.05 -16.00
N ASP A 188 -3.84 7.26 -16.57
CA ASP A 188 -3.09 8.51 -16.56
C ASP A 188 -3.00 9.03 -18.00
N ALA A 189 -2.73 10.32 -18.16
CA ALA A 189 -2.66 10.96 -19.48
C ALA A 189 -1.51 11.95 -19.55
N ASP A 190 -0.66 11.80 -20.57
CA ASP A 190 0.53 12.61 -20.81
C ASP A 190 0.38 13.43 -22.10
N TYR A 191 0.86 14.68 -22.09
CA TYR A 191 0.84 15.58 -23.22
C TYR A 191 1.94 15.22 -24.24
N ILE A 192 1.56 15.11 -25.51
CA ILE A 192 2.51 14.92 -26.61
C ILE A 192 2.64 16.19 -27.43
N ALA A 193 1.53 16.73 -27.94
CA ALA A 193 1.51 17.89 -28.80
C ALA A 193 0.19 18.65 -28.76
N ASP A 194 0.21 19.91 -29.26
CA ASP A 194 -1.01 20.70 -29.48
C ASP A 194 -1.88 20.03 -30.54
N GLY A 195 -3.17 19.92 -30.28
CA GLY A 195 -4.14 19.33 -31.20
C GLY A 195 -5.35 18.80 -30.44
N GLN A 196 -6.41 18.48 -31.13
CA GLN A 196 -7.60 17.89 -30.53
C GLN A 196 -7.70 16.44 -30.95
N PRO A 197 -7.88 15.47 -30.00
CA PRO A 197 -7.99 14.08 -30.36
C PRO A 197 -9.26 13.82 -31.17
N THR A 198 -9.14 12.98 -32.20
CA THR A 198 -10.27 12.61 -33.08
C THR A 198 -11.27 11.73 -32.33
N ALA A 199 -12.56 11.99 -32.54
CA ALA A 199 -13.63 11.17 -31.95
C ALA A 199 -13.53 9.70 -32.38
N GLY A 200 -13.56 8.80 -31.41
CA GLY A 200 -13.44 7.35 -31.66
C GLY A 200 -13.26 6.53 -30.41
N LEU A 201 -13.18 5.23 -30.58
CA LEU A 201 -12.88 4.27 -29.52
C LEU A 201 -11.45 3.75 -29.73
N THR A 202 -10.67 3.74 -28.66
CA THR A 202 -9.32 3.15 -28.62
C THR A 202 -9.19 2.24 -27.40
N TRP A 203 -8.64 1.04 -27.58
CA TRP A 203 -8.25 0.14 -26.51
C TRP A 203 -6.79 0.40 -26.14
N LEU A 204 -6.47 0.33 -24.85
CA LEU A 204 -5.07 0.33 -24.45
C LEU A 204 -4.41 -0.98 -24.88
N SER A 205 -3.15 -0.90 -25.29
CA SER A 205 -2.35 -2.01 -25.76
C SER A 205 -1.07 -2.13 -24.92
N PRO A 206 -0.46 -3.32 -24.75
CA PRO A 206 0.81 -3.45 -24.04
C PRO A 206 1.87 -2.53 -24.65
N ALA A 207 2.75 -1.95 -23.81
CA ALA A 207 3.80 -1.02 -24.25
C ALA A 207 4.72 -1.61 -25.35
N SER A 208 4.93 -2.91 -25.35
CA SER A 208 5.66 -3.63 -26.40
C SER A 208 4.98 -3.59 -27.78
N ALA A 209 3.68 -3.28 -27.84
CA ALA A 209 2.92 -3.15 -29.08
C ALA A 209 2.88 -1.70 -29.64
N SER A 210 3.16 -0.68 -28.81
CA SER A 210 3.08 0.75 -29.15
C SER A 210 4.13 1.21 -30.16
N THR A 211 5.20 0.46 -30.41
CA THR A 211 6.18 0.80 -31.46
C THR A 211 5.78 0.32 -32.86
N ALA A 212 4.59 -0.23 -33.07
CA ALA A 212 4.14 -0.85 -34.31
C ALA A 212 2.81 -0.33 -34.90
N ALA A 213 2.21 0.72 -34.33
CA ALA A 213 0.93 1.24 -34.80
C ALA A 213 1.07 2.52 -35.63
N THR A 214 1.68 2.44 -36.77
CA THR A 214 1.40 3.31 -37.92
C THR A 214 1.19 2.44 -39.14
N ASP A 215 -0.05 2.37 -39.53
CA ASP A 215 -0.60 1.83 -40.76
C ASP A 215 -1.33 0.47 -40.59
N GLY A 216 -2.65 0.49 -40.85
CA GLY A 216 -3.46 -0.70 -41.02
C GLY A 216 -3.00 -1.49 -42.26
N GLY A 217 -1.83 -2.08 -42.16
CA GLY A 217 -1.20 -2.92 -43.18
C GLY A 217 -0.40 -4.00 -42.49
N GLN A 218 -0.68 -5.25 -42.85
CA GLN A 218 0.13 -6.41 -42.57
C GLN A 218 1.59 -6.04 -42.38
N GLN A 219 2.19 -6.33 -41.24
CA GLN A 219 3.65 -6.29 -41.09
C GLN A 219 4.26 -7.19 -42.11
N ALA A 220 4.62 -6.64 -43.26
CA ALA A 220 5.37 -7.33 -44.25
C ALA A 220 6.76 -7.57 -43.66
N VAL A 221 7.08 -8.82 -43.36
CA VAL A 221 8.46 -9.22 -43.04
C VAL A 221 9.33 -8.69 -44.17
N GLN A 222 10.15 -7.66 -43.88
CA GLN A 222 11.01 -7.05 -44.90
C GLN A 222 12.11 -8.04 -45.27
N ILE A 223 11.94 -8.70 -46.38
CA ILE A 223 12.96 -9.57 -46.95
C ILE A 223 13.98 -8.68 -47.66
N PRO A 224 15.25 -8.62 -47.22
CA PRO A 224 16.26 -7.76 -47.83
C PRO A 224 16.52 -8.14 -49.31
N ASP A 225 16.79 -7.15 -50.16
CA ASP A 225 17.15 -7.35 -51.57
C ASP A 225 18.44 -8.13 -51.76
N ASP A 226 19.35 -8.07 -50.76
CA ASP A 226 20.64 -8.75 -50.79
C ASP A 226 20.62 -10.09 -50.03
N LEU A 227 19.97 -11.09 -50.56
CA LEU A 227 19.99 -12.46 -50.04
C LEU A 227 21.24 -13.25 -50.46
N GLY A 228 22.01 -12.73 -51.43
CA GLY A 228 23.15 -13.42 -52.03
C GLY A 228 24.29 -13.73 -51.07
N ASP A 229 24.63 -12.78 -50.23
CA ASP A 229 25.79 -12.83 -49.32
C ASP A 229 25.43 -13.35 -47.91
N LYS A 230 24.15 -13.56 -47.58
CA LYS A 230 23.71 -14.05 -46.27
C LYS A 230 24.11 -15.50 -46.01
N LYS A 231 24.46 -15.81 -44.76
CA LYS A 231 24.76 -17.16 -44.31
C LYS A 231 23.46 -17.96 -44.11
N LYS A 232 23.53 -19.30 -44.14
CA LYS A 232 22.37 -20.18 -43.95
C LYS A 232 21.62 -19.90 -42.63
N ALA A 233 22.32 -19.51 -41.59
CA ALA A 233 21.71 -19.18 -40.30
C ALA A 233 20.83 -17.90 -40.39
N GLU A 234 21.31 -16.86 -41.06
CA GLU A 234 20.59 -15.60 -41.28
C GLU A 234 19.37 -15.78 -42.20
N LEU A 235 19.46 -16.68 -43.18
CA LEU A 235 18.33 -17.04 -44.04
C LEU A 235 17.25 -17.83 -43.29
N LYS A 236 17.63 -18.69 -42.34
CA LYS A 236 16.71 -19.39 -41.45
C LYS A 236 15.94 -18.41 -40.55
N GLU A 237 16.64 -17.44 -39.95
CA GLU A 237 16.06 -16.42 -39.12
C GLU A 237 15.01 -15.56 -39.85
N LEU A 238 15.22 -15.30 -41.14
CA LEU A 238 14.26 -14.62 -42.01
C LEU A 238 13.10 -15.54 -42.48
N SER A 239 13.27 -16.85 -42.42
CA SER A 239 12.29 -17.84 -42.90
C SER A 239 11.35 -18.34 -41.80
N GLU A 240 11.79 -18.30 -40.53
CA GLU A 240 11.00 -18.73 -39.36
C GLU A 240 9.67 -17.98 -39.23
N PRO A 241 9.64 -16.61 -39.28
CA PRO A 241 8.39 -15.85 -39.19
C PRO A 241 7.44 -16.06 -40.39
N LEU A 242 7.92 -16.68 -41.48
CA LEU A 242 7.16 -16.92 -42.72
C LEU A 242 6.73 -18.38 -42.87
N ASP A 243 6.85 -19.18 -41.82
CA ASP A 243 6.56 -20.65 -41.79
C ASP A 243 7.17 -21.42 -42.97
N LEU A 244 8.38 -21.03 -43.38
CA LEU A 244 9.11 -21.69 -44.43
C LEU A 244 9.98 -22.85 -43.88
N ASP A 245 10.09 -23.94 -44.63
CA ASP A 245 10.89 -25.10 -44.20
C ASP A 245 12.38 -24.77 -44.06
N THR A 246 12.81 -24.48 -42.84
CA THR A 246 14.18 -24.11 -42.46
C THR A 246 15.18 -25.30 -42.55
N SER A 247 14.71 -26.51 -42.79
CA SER A 247 15.57 -27.70 -42.95
C SER A 247 16.27 -27.77 -44.30
N GLN A 248 15.81 -27.01 -45.27
CA GLN A 248 16.28 -27.00 -46.66
C GLN A 248 17.74 -26.55 -46.84
N LYS A 249 18.27 -26.74 -48.05
CA LYS A 249 19.60 -26.22 -48.39
C LYS A 249 19.56 -24.70 -48.56
N LYS A 250 20.71 -24.04 -48.36
CA LYS A 250 20.84 -22.57 -48.48
C LYS A 250 20.26 -22.02 -49.81
N ALA A 251 20.47 -22.73 -50.93
CA ALA A 251 20.00 -22.26 -52.23
C ALA A 251 18.46 -22.32 -52.38
N ASP A 252 17.85 -23.35 -51.81
CA ASP A 252 16.40 -23.58 -51.87
C ASP A 252 15.68 -22.58 -50.95
N LEU A 253 16.19 -22.36 -49.71
CA LEU A 253 15.68 -21.39 -48.76
C LEU A 253 15.76 -19.96 -49.28
N LYS A 254 16.88 -19.62 -49.97
CA LYS A 254 17.02 -18.33 -50.65
C LYS A 254 15.99 -18.13 -51.75
N ALA A 255 15.77 -19.16 -52.58
CA ALA A 255 14.80 -19.10 -53.69
C ALA A 255 13.35 -18.95 -53.18
N GLU A 256 13.01 -19.56 -52.05
CA GLU A 256 11.71 -19.38 -51.43
C GLU A 256 11.52 -17.98 -50.87
N LEU A 257 12.53 -17.43 -50.18
CA LEU A 257 12.49 -16.04 -49.68
C LEU A 257 12.41 -15.02 -50.83
N GLU A 258 13.11 -15.26 -51.95
CA GLU A 258 13.00 -14.41 -53.14
C GLU A 258 11.58 -14.50 -53.77
N ALA A 259 10.96 -15.67 -53.79
CA ALA A 259 9.60 -15.85 -54.31
C ALA A 259 8.54 -15.19 -53.40
N VAL A 260 8.72 -15.17 -52.08
CA VAL A 260 7.85 -14.48 -51.15
C VAL A 260 8.02 -12.95 -51.31
N ARG A 261 9.26 -12.45 -51.37
CA ARG A 261 9.55 -11.04 -51.59
C ARG A 261 8.97 -10.51 -52.89
N ASP A 262 9.09 -11.27 -53.96
CA ASP A 262 8.66 -10.85 -55.30
C ASP A 262 7.15 -11.08 -55.55
N GLY A 263 6.42 -11.63 -54.57
CA GLY A 263 4.97 -11.85 -54.59
C GLY A 263 4.56 -13.09 -55.39
N ASP A 264 5.52 -13.97 -55.77
CA ASP A 264 5.27 -15.20 -56.53
C ASP A 264 4.82 -16.37 -55.62
N LYS A 265 4.92 -16.21 -54.29
CA LYS A 265 4.46 -17.15 -53.27
C LYS A 265 3.71 -16.41 -52.16
N GLU A 266 2.42 -16.71 -52.01
CA GLU A 266 1.66 -16.31 -50.81
C GLU A 266 2.09 -17.20 -49.65
N VAL A 267 2.43 -16.60 -48.55
CA VAL A 267 2.65 -17.25 -47.25
C VAL A 267 1.61 -16.73 -46.29
N ASP A 268 0.93 -17.64 -45.61
CA ASP A 268 0.20 -17.26 -44.39
C ASP A 268 1.26 -16.88 -43.35
N VAL A 269 1.43 -15.59 -43.10
CA VAL A 269 2.13 -15.15 -41.95
C VAL A 269 1.21 -15.53 -40.79
N GLU A 270 1.47 -16.65 -40.11
CA GLU A 270 1.00 -16.81 -38.77
C GLU A 270 1.60 -15.61 -38.00
N VAL A 271 0.83 -14.54 -37.90
CA VAL A 271 0.99 -13.61 -36.82
C VAL A 271 0.95 -14.51 -35.61
N ALA A 272 2.08 -14.64 -34.92
CA ALA A 272 2.14 -15.38 -33.70
C ALA A 272 1.08 -14.75 -32.77
N SER A 273 -0.13 -15.28 -32.87
CA SER A 273 -1.20 -15.13 -31.90
C SER A 273 -0.86 -15.87 -30.61
N ASP A 274 0.42 -16.16 -30.42
CA ASP A 274 1.00 -16.69 -29.20
C ASP A 274 1.50 -15.60 -28.27
N LEU A 275 0.78 -14.46 -28.24
CA LEU A 275 0.76 -13.63 -27.03
C LEU A 275 -0.20 -14.22 -25.99
N SER A 276 -0.85 -15.34 -26.27
CA SER A 276 -1.64 -16.10 -25.31
C SER A 276 -0.85 -17.13 -24.50
N SER A 277 0.43 -17.29 -24.72
CA SER A 277 1.34 -17.95 -23.79
C SER A 277 2.39 -16.97 -23.29
N LYS A 278 1.93 -15.93 -22.53
CA LYS A 278 2.76 -15.50 -21.42
C LYS A 278 3.08 -16.78 -20.63
N PRO A 279 4.37 -17.08 -20.30
CA PRO A 279 4.65 -18.17 -19.37
C PRO A 279 3.69 -17.99 -18.20
N GLU A 280 3.02 -19.07 -17.80
CA GLU A 280 2.14 -19.17 -16.65
C GLU A 280 2.62 -18.17 -15.62
N SER A 281 1.78 -17.21 -15.26
CA SER A 281 2.09 -16.02 -14.47
C SER A 281 3.20 -16.31 -13.49
N ASP A 282 4.33 -15.62 -13.59
CA ASP A 282 5.36 -15.70 -12.57
C ASP A 282 4.67 -15.46 -11.24
N GLU A 283 4.61 -16.50 -10.41
CA GLU A 283 3.99 -16.39 -9.08
C GLU A 283 4.70 -15.24 -8.35
N VAL A 284 3.93 -14.39 -7.69
CA VAL A 284 4.46 -13.28 -6.91
C VAL A 284 5.46 -13.81 -5.89
N SER A 285 6.63 -13.22 -5.84
CA SER A 285 7.78 -13.64 -5.03
C SER A 285 8.05 -12.69 -3.88
N LEU A 286 8.97 -13.07 -2.98
CA LEU A 286 9.42 -12.20 -1.90
C LEU A 286 9.96 -10.86 -2.40
N SER A 287 10.68 -10.85 -3.53
CA SER A 287 11.24 -9.61 -4.10
C SER A 287 10.16 -8.63 -4.54
N ASP A 288 9.00 -9.11 -4.98
CA ASP A 288 7.89 -8.26 -5.38
C ASP A 288 7.22 -7.60 -4.17
N TYR A 289 7.17 -8.30 -3.02
CA TYR A 289 6.74 -7.73 -1.75
C TYR A 289 7.77 -6.77 -1.13
N GLU A 290 9.07 -7.08 -1.21
CA GLU A 290 10.13 -6.15 -0.79
C GLU A 290 10.10 -4.88 -1.62
N GLY A 291 9.83 -5.02 -2.91
CA GLY A 291 9.63 -3.96 -3.87
C GLY A 291 10.91 -3.24 -4.31
N VAL A 292 10.72 -2.27 -5.18
CA VAL A 292 11.81 -1.44 -5.73
C VAL A 292 12.07 -0.25 -4.80
N ASP A 293 13.34 0.03 -4.48
CA ASP A 293 13.77 1.20 -3.68
C ASP A 293 14.60 2.15 -4.56
N GLN A 294 13.97 2.75 -5.55
CA GLN A 294 14.59 3.76 -6.41
C GLN A 294 13.85 5.09 -6.29
N PRO A 295 14.55 6.24 -6.31
CA PRO A 295 13.90 7.55 -6.30
C PRO A 295 12.93 7.68 -7.48
N GLY A 296 11.66 7.99 -7.17
CA GLY A 296 10.60 8.15 -8.18
C GLY A 296 9.82 6.86 -8.48
N THR A 297 10.29 5.68 -8.04
CA THR A 297 9.60 4.41 -8.29
C THR A 297 9.80 3.50 -7.07
N ARG A 298 9.04 3.73 -6.00
CA ARG A 298 9.10 2.90 -4.80
C ARG A 298 7.84 2.10 -4.62
N THR A 299 7.99 0.78 -4.53
CA THR A 299 6.88 -0.17 -4.44
C THR A 299 7.05 -1.13 -3.28
N GLY A 300 6.07 -1.95 -3.01
CA GLY A 300 6.13 -2.94 -1.93
C GLY A 300 6.44 -2.33 -0.55
N LEU A 301 7.19 -3.05 0.28
CA LEU A 301 7.66 -2.57 1.58
C LEU A 301 8.58 -1.34 1.44
N ALA A 302 9.36 -1.27 0.35
CA ALA A 302 10.22 -0.11 0.10
C ALA A 302 9.38 1.15 -0.18
N GLY A 303 8.23 1.02 -0.82
CA GLY A 303 7.29 2.13 -1.03
C GLY A 303 6.77 2.74 0.27
N PHE A 304 6.54 1.94 1.30
CA PHE A 304 6.12 2.46 2.61
C PHE A 304 7.15 3.34 3.32
N LYS A 305 8.42 3.32 2.90
CA LYS A 305 9.46 4.19 3.48
C LYS A 305 9.20 5.68 3.25
N GLN A 306 8.40 6.03 2.23
CA GLN A 306 8.05 7.41 1.88
C GLN A 306 6.90 7.99 2.74
N HIS A 307 6.21 7.14 3.50
CA HIS A 307 5.02 7.50 4.26
C HIS A 307 5.27 7.35 5.75
N ASP A 308 5.72 8.42 6.39
CA ASP A 308 6.06 8.43 7.82
C ASP A 308 4.81 8.36 8.72
N ASP A 309 3.62 8.62 8.17
CA ASP A 309 2.35 8.49 8.90
C ASP A 309 1.81 7.05 8.99
N ILE A 310 2.45 6.07 8.35
CA ILE A 310 2.13 4.64 8.52
C ILE A 310 2.64 4.17 9.89
N SER A 311 1.72 3.77 10.76
CA SER A 311 2.03 3.28 12.11
C SER A 311 1.75 1.78 12.33
N LEU A 312 1.04 1.14 11.40
CA LEU A 312 0.72 -0.29 11.39
C LEU A 312 1.05 -0.88 10.03
N VAL A 313 1.60 -2.09 9.97
CA VAL A 313 1.83 -2.82 8.72
C VAL A 313 1.17 -4.18 8.83
N CYS A 314 0.38 -4.56 7.83
CA CYS A 314 -0.28 -5.85 7.73
C CYS A 314 -0.20 -6.38 6.30
N VAL A 315 0.36 -7.55 6.14
CA VAL A 315 0.42 -8.28 4.86
C VAL A 315 -0.39 -9.56 5.05
N PRO A 316 -1.63 -9.65 4.52
CA PRO A 316 -2.49 -10.80 4.77
C PRO A 316 -1.88 -12.13 4.32
N ASP A 317 -1.14 -12.10 3.24
CA ASP A 317 -0.60 -13.27 2.54
C ASP A 317 0.83 -13.64 3.01
N GLU A 318 1.28 -13.10 4.16
CA GLU A 318 2.67 -13.25 4.65
C GLU A 318 3.13 -14.70 4.86
N ASN A 319 2.17 -15.61 5.10
CA ASN A 319 2.47 -17.01 5.33
C ASN A 319 2.62 -17.83 4.03
N ASP A 320 2.18 -17.28 2.90
CA ASP A 320 2.20 -17.99 1.61
C ASP A 320 3.53 -17.78 0.88
N ILE A 321 4.28 -16.73 1.26
CA ILE A 321 5.58 -16.39 0.69
C ILE A 321 6.69 -16.62 1.71
N THR A 322 7.61 -17.52 1.39
CA THR A 322 8.73 -17.87 2.28
C THR A 322 9.61 -16.64 2.55
N GLY A 323 9.81 -16.29 3.82
CA GLY A 323 10.64 -15.16 4.26
C GLY A 323 9.91 -13.82 4.35
N LEU A 324 8.64 -13.74 3.92
CA LEU A 324 7.90 -12.49 3.93
C LEU A 324 7.58 -11.98 5.34
N THR A 325 7.26 -12.88 6.28
CA THR A 325 7.09 -12.52 7.70
C THR A 325 8.34 -11.83 8.26
N ASP A 326 9.52 -12.40 7.99
CA ASP A 326 10.79 -11.80 8.43
C ASP A 326 11.04 -10.44 7.78
N ALA A 327 10.74 -10.30 6.50
CA ALA A 327 10.89 -9.03 5.76
C ALA A 327 9.97 -7.93 6.32
N VAL A 328 8.72 -8.26 6.63
CA VAL A 328 7.75 -7.31 7.24
C VAL A 328 8.23 -6.85 8.61
N VAL A 329 8.71 -7.76 9.45
CA VAL A 329 9.22 -7.39 10.78
C VAL A 329 10.49 -6.57 10.67
N ALA A 330 11.44 -6.98 9.83
CA ALA A 330 12.68 -6.23 9.59
C ALA A 330 12.41 -4.83 9.06
N HIS A 331 11.38 -4.65 8.19
CA HIS A 331 10.95 -3.34 7.73
C HIS A 331 10.49 -2.45 8.90
N CYS A 332 9.66 -2.99 9.81
CA CYS A 332 9.18 -2.24 10.98
C CYS A 332 10.31 -1.90 11.96
N GLU A 333 11.24 -2.83 12.22
CA GLU A 333 12.40 -2.61 13.08
C GLU A 333 13.36 -1.56 12.51
N ASN A 334 13.65 -1.64 11.21
CA ASN A 334 14.57 -0.71 10.54
C ASN A 334 13.99 0.72 10.46
N LYS A 335 12.67 0.84 10.24
CA LYS A 335 12.00 2.13 10.19
C LYS A 335 11.81 2.73 11.59
N GLY A 336 11.51 1.90 12.60
CA GLY A 336 11.43 2.30 14.01
C GLY A 336 10.17 3.08 14.42
N ASP A 337 9.24 3.32 13.49
CA ASP A 337 8.04 4.15 13.67
C ASP A 337 6.72 3.36 13.58
N ARG A 338 6.75 2.10 13.18
CA ARG A 338 5.59 1.26 12.86
C ARG A 338 5.63 -0.11 13.49
N PHE A 339 4.44 -0.76 13.55
CA PHE A 339 4.23 -2.03 14.22
C PHE A 339 3.63 -3.06 13.26
N ALA A 340 4.21 -4.27 13.20
CA ALA A 340 3.76 -5.36 12.36
C ALA A 340 2.60 -6.14 13.00
N ILE A 341 1.57 -6.42 12.21
CA ILE A 341 0.45 -7.27 12.57
C ILE A 341 0.57 -8.58 11.80
N LEU A 342 1.01 -9.63 12.50
CA LEU A 342 1.26 -10.95 11.95
C LEU A 342 0.12 -11.92 12.29
N GLN A 343 -0.10 -12.90 11.46
CA GLN A 343 -1.11 -13.93 11.66
C GLN A 343 -0.56 -15.34 11.47
N THR A 344 -1.18 -16.32 12.16
CA THR A 344 -0.82 -17.72 12.00
C THR A 344 -1.14 -18.20 10.58
N PRO A 345 -0.41 -19.20 10.06
CA PRO A 345 -0.84 -19.92 8.88
C PRO A 345 -2.27 -20.47 9.05
N GLN A 346 -3.00 -20.62 7.96
CA GLN A 346 -4.36 -21.17 7.97
C GLN A 346 -4.41 -22.56 8.63
N VAL A 347 -3.42 -23.39 8.35
CA VAL A 347 -3.25 -24.69 8.98
C VAL A 347 -2.15 -24.61 10.05
N ALA A 348 -2.54 -24.19 11.24
CA ALA A 348 -1.64 -23.98 12.37
C ALA A 348 -1.51 -25.24 13.18
N GLY A 349 -0.99 -26.26 13.01
CA GLY A 349 -0.72 -27.47 13.81
C GLY A 349 -1.47 -27.61 15.15
N ALA A 350 -0.97 -28.41 16.07
CA ALA A 350 -1.54 -28.49 17.42
C ALA A 350 -1.20 -27.22 18.23
N VAL A 351 -2.13 -26.75 19.07
CA VAL A 351 -1.94 -25.56 19.94
C VAL A 351 -0.67 -25.64 20.79
N SER A 352 -0.31 -26.88 21.26
CA SER A 352 0.91 -27.11 22.03
C SER A 352 2.20 -26.79 21.26
N ASP A 353 2.17 -26.96 19.94
CA ASP A 353 3.34 -26.88 19.05
C ASP A 353 3.48 -25.53 18.37
N MET A 354 2.47 -24.67 18.53
CA MET A 354 2.51 -23.32 17.97
C MET A 354 3.55 -22.45 18.69
N GLU A 355 4.36 -21.74 17.91
CA GLU A 355 5.34 -20.77 18.38
C GLU A 355 5.19 -19.48 17.56
N THR A 356 5.70 -18.37 18.08
CA THR A 356 5.80 -17.12 17.29
C THR A 356 6.89 -17.28 16.23
N PRO A 357 6.67 -16.74 15.02
CA PRO A 357 7.63 -16.89 13.93
C PRO A 357 8.93 -16.11 14.18
N VAL A 358 8.86 -15.01 14.93
CA VAL A 358 9.98 -14.09 15.21
C VAL A 358 9.96 -13.65 16.67
N ASP A 359 11.12 -13.31 17.23
CA ASP A 359 11.27 -12.66 18.55
C ASP A 359 11.49 -11.16 18.32
N SER A 360 10.42 -10.38 18.34
CA SER A 360 10.47 -8.94 18.08
C SER A 360 9.47 -8.18 18.95
N SER A 361 9.89 -7.01 19.43
CA SER A 361 8.97 -6.10 20.10
C SER A 361 8.13 -5.25 19.12
N TYR A 362 8.45 -5.29 17.83
CA TYR A 362 7.76 -4.56 16.78
C TYR A 362 6.65 -5.37 16.10
N ALA A 363 6.32 -6.55 16.62
CA ALA A 363 5.31 -7.42 16.04
C ALA A 363 4.32 -7.97 17.07
N GLY A 364 3.07 -8.15 16.67
CA GLY A 364 2.04 -8.89 17.37
C GLY A 364 1.51 -10.02 16.50
N TYR A 365 1.32 -11.22 17.07
CA TYR A 365 0.95 -12.44 16.37
C TYR A 365 -0.44 -12.92 16.79
N TYR A 366 -1.33 -13.20 15.81
CA TYR A 366 -2.76 -13.41 16.06
C TYR A 366 -3.28 -14.73 15.53
N TYR A 367 -4.22 -15.33 16.30
CA TYR A 367 -4.84 -16.64 16.05
C TYR A 367 -6.26 -16.68 16.65
N PRO A 368 -7.22 -17.39 16.08
CA PRO A 368 -7.24 -18.10 14.80
C PRO A 368 -7.72 -17.21 13.65
N TRP A 369 -7.80 -17.80 12.45
CA TRP A 369 -8.47 -17.21 11.30
C TRP A 369 -9.97 -17.02 11.57
N ILE A 370 -10.60 -16.10 10.84
CA ILE A 370 -11.99 -15.71 11.02
C ILE A 370 -12.79 -15.93 9.73
N GLU A 371 -14.05 -16.32 9.87
CA GLU A 371 -14.99 -16.32 8.76
C GLU A 371 -15.67 -14.96 8.66
N VAL A 372 -15.67 -14.39 7.46
CA VAL A 372 -16.31 -13.12 7.12
C VAL A 372 -17.25 -13.28 5.94
N SER A 373 -18.12 -12.32 5.70
CA SER A 373 -18.85 -12.23 4.43
C SER A 373 -17.95 -11.54 3.41
N ASP A 374 -17.63 -12.23 2.33
CA ASP A 374 -16.88 -11.71 1.21
C ASP A 374 -17.61 -10.46 0.63
N PRO A 375 -16.88 -9.33 0.47
CA PRO A 375 -17.49 -8.06 0.12
C PRO A 375 -17.99 -7.96 -1.34
N TYR A 376 -17.62 -8.93 -2.19
CA TYR A 376 -18.04 -8.98 -3.61
C TYR A 376 -19.15 -10.01 -3.84
N THR A 377 -18.98 -11.21 -3.27
CA THR A 377 -19.88 -12.35 -3.52
C THR A 377 -20.94 -12.54 -2.43
N ASN A 378 -20.80 -11.90 -1.26
CA ASN A 378 -21.60 -12.12 -0.05
C ASN A 378 -21.60 -13.58 0.46
N ARG A 379 -20.63 -14.39 0.02
CA ARG A 379 -20.41 -15.74 0.54
C ARG A 379 -19.49 -15.70 1.75
N GLN A 380 -19.54 -16.73 2.58
CA GLN A 380 -18.57 -16.87 3.67
C GLN A 380 -17.21 -17.21 3.10
N LYS A 381 -16.19 -16.46 3.56
CA LYS A 381 -14.78 -16.63 3.23
C LYS A 381 -14.00 -16.70 4.54
N LEU A 382 -13.09 -17.66 4.65
CA LEU A 382 -12.14 -17.76 5.76
C LEU A 382 -10.93 -16.89 5.43
N VAL A 383 -10.60 -15.96 6.33
CA VAL A 383 -9.54 -14.96 6.09
C VAL A 383 -8.66 -14.80 7.31
N PRO A 384 -7.39 -14.34 7.16
CA PRO A 384 -6.53 -14.03 8.29
C PRO A 384 -7.06 -12.81 9.06
N PRO A 385 -6.88 -12.76 10.39
CA PRO A 385 -7.50 -11.72 11.22
C PRO A 385 -6.80 -10.35 11.16
N GLY A 386 -5.61 -10.26 10.54
CA GLY A 386 -4.71 -9.09 10.63
C GLY A 386 -5.37 -7.76 10.27
N GLY A 387 -6.12 -7.69 9.17
CA GLY A 387 -6.82 -6.48 8.77
C GLY A 387 -7.88 -6.03 9.79
N HIS A 388 -8.64 -6.98 10.34
CA HIS A 388 -9.63 -6.69 11.40
C HIS A 388 -8.94 -6.21 12.69
N VAL A 389 -7.80 -6.81 13.04
CA VAL A 389 -6.98 -6.41 14.19
C VAL A 389 -6.42 -5.00 14.00
N ALA A 390 -5.92 -4.66 12.83
CA ALA A 390 -5.47 -3.30 12.50
C ALA A 390 -6.58 -2.27 12.74
N GLY A 391 -7.81 -2.59 12.29
CA GLY A 391 -8.98 -1.74 12.54
C GLY A 391 -9.37 -1.64 14.02
N ILE A 392 -9.24 -2.73 14.79
CA ILE A 392 -9.46 -2.73 16.24
C ILE A 392 -8.43 -1.84 16.95
N ILE A 393 -7.17 -1.94 16.57
CA ILE A 393 -6.10 -1.09 17.10
C ILE A 393 -6.42 0.37 16.81
N ALA A 394 -6.78 0.72 15.57
CA ALA A 394 -7.15 2.08 15.19
C ALA A 394 -8.34 2.61 16.01
N ARG A 395 -9.36 1.77 16.24
CA ARG A 395 -10.51 2.12 17.09
C ARG A 395 -10.11 2.33 18.55
N SER A 396 -9.27 1.43 19.11
CA SER A 396 -8.79 1.55 20.48
C SER A 396 -8.01 2.84 20.68
N ASP A 397 -7.12 3.18 19.75
CA ASP A 397 -6.35 4.43 19.79
C ASP A 397 -7.26 5.67 19.77
N ALA A 398 -8.26 5.68 18.89
CA ALA A 398 -9.19 6.80 18.76
C ALA A 398 -10.09 6.98 20.01
N THR A 399 -10.37 5.90 20.76
CA THR A 399 -11.29 5.93 21.90
C THR A 399 -10.59 5.99 23.25
N HIS A 400 -9.45 5.39 23.39
CA HIS A 400 -8.73 5.22 24.66
C HIS A 400 -7.28 5.74 24.63
N GLY A 401 -6.75 6.05 23.44
CA GLY A 401 -5.35 6.42 23.24
C GLY A 401 -4.43 5.21 23.01
N VAL A 402 -3.27 5.47 22.38
CA VAL A 402 -2.26 4.44 22.02
C VAL A 402 -1.72 3.65 23.22
N HIS A 403 -1.78 4.25 24.41
CA HIS A 403 -1.34 3.63 25.67
C HIS A 403 -2.28 2.53 26.19
N ALA A 404 -3.51 2.45 25.68
CA ALA A 404 -4.46 1.41 26.04
C ALA A 404 -4.15 0.12 25.27
N ALA A 405 -4.21 -1.03 25.98
CA ALA A 405 -4.03 -2.31 25.31
C ALA A 405 -5.21 -2.61 24.38
N PRO A 406 -4.99 -2.91 23.08
CA PRO A 406 -6.06 -3.16 22.10
C PRO A 406 -6.62 -4.58 22.28
N ALA A 407 -7.18 -4.87 23.44
CA ALA A 407 -7.74 -6.19 23.80
C ALA A 407 -9.07 -6.02 24.55
N ASN A 408 -9.86 -7.10 24.65
CA ASN A 408 -11.25 -7.08 25.09
C ASN A 408 -12.15 -6.20 24.19
N GLU A 409 -11.82 -6.16 22.91
CA GLU A 409 -12.49 -5.39 21.89
C GLU A 409 -13.28 -6.30 20.93
N PRO A 410 -14.51 -5.95 20.51
CA PRO A 410 -15.29 -6.76 19.59
C PRO A 410 -14.70 -6.75 18.18
N VAL A 411 -14.65 -7.94 17.57
CA VAL A 411 -14.26 -8.11 16.15
C VAL A 411 -15.51 -7.94 15.29
N ARG A 412 -15.65 -6.79 14.66
CA ARG A 412 -16.78 -6.46 13.80
C ARG A 412 -16.60 -7.09 12.42
N GLY A 413 -17.68 -7.63 11.84
CA GLY A 413 -17.66 -8.26 10.52
C GLY A 413 -17.31 -9.75 10.53
N ALA A 414 -16.69 -10.26 11.60
CA ALA A 414 -16.48 -11.68 11.77
C ALA A 414 -17.78 -12.41 12.13
N VAL A 415 -18.09 -13.48 11.40
CA VAL A 415 -19.28 -14.34 11.58
C VAL A 415 -18.98 -15.49 12.54
N SER A 416 -17.83 -16.13 12.36
CA SER A 416 -17.34 -17.22 13.20
C SER A 416 -15.83 -17.25 13.24
N LEU A 417 -15.27 -18.10 14.10
CA LEU A 417 -13.85 -18.41 14.16
C LEU A 417 -13.60 -19.74 13.45
N GLN A 418 -12.45 -19.88 12.80
CA GLN A 418 -12.01 -21.15 12.25
C GLN A 418 -12.00 -22.25 13.32
N HIS A 419 -11.51 -21.90 14.52
CA HIS A 419 -11.45 -22.77 15.69
C HIS A 419 -11.89 -22.00 16.93
N GLU A 420 -12.77 -22.60 17.73
CA GLU A 420 -13.15 -22.07 19.05
C GLU A 420 -12.03 -22.35 20.06
N ILE A 421 -11.40 -21.29 20.57
CA ILE A 421 -10.29 -21.38 21.52
C ILE A 421 -10.84 -21.44 22.95
N THR A 422 -10.50 -22.51 23.65
CA THR A 422 -10.83 -22.69 25.07
C THR A 422 -9.90 -21.87 25.97
N LYS A 423 -10.27 -21.74 27.24
CA LYS A 423 -9.40 -21.10 28.23
C LYS A 423 -8.08 -21.83 28.40
N ASP A 424 -8.12 -23.17 28.45
CA ASP A 424 -6.93 -24.00 28.68
C ASP A 424 -5.95 -23.90 27.50
N GLU A 425 -6.44 -23.82 26.26
CA GLU A 425 -5.62 -23.58 25.08
C GLU A 425 -5.00 -22.17 25.10
N GLN A 426 -5.76 -21.17 25.49
CA GLN A 426 -5.20 -19.83 25.64
C GLN A 426 -4.15 -19.73 26.76
N ASP A 427 -4.28 -20.51 27.84
CA ASP A 427 -3.28 -20.60 28.91
C ASP A 427 -1.93 -21.14 28.39
N ILE A 428 -1.94 -21.86 27.23
CA ILE A 428 -0.73 -22.34 26.53
C ILE A 428 -0.21 -21.25 25.57
N LEU A 429 -1.11 -20.62 24.77
CA LEU A 429 -0.75 -19.69 23.70
C LEU A 429 -0.29 -18.33 24.22
N ASN A 430 -0.98 -17.78 25.22
CA ASN A 430 -0.72 -16.45 25.73
C ASN A 430 0.71 -16.26 26.28
N PRO A 431 1.31 -17.22 27.04
CA PRO A 431 2.71 -17.11 27.45
C PRO A 431 3.72 -17.05 26.31
N LYS A 432 3.37 -17.61 25.16
CA LYS A 432 4.19 -17.63 23.93
C LYS A 432 4.04 -16.35 23.09
N GLY A 433 3.23 -15.37 23.52
CA GLY A 433 3.01 -14.11 22.77
C GLY A 433 1.95 -14.23 21.68
N ILE A 434 1.16 -15.31 21.63
CA ILE A 434 0.10 -15.52 20.63
C ILE A 434 -1.20 -14.91 21.15
N ASN A 435 -1.72 -13.90 20.46
CA ASN A 435 -2.94 -13.18 20.82
C ASN A 435 -4.16 -13.87 20.24
N CYS A 436 -5.06 -14.35 21.11
CA CYS A 436 -6.21 -15.12 20.68
C CYS A 436 -7.43 -14.24 20.36
N LEU A 437 -8.14 -14.61 19.30
CA LEU A 437 -9.53 -14.20 19.07
C LEU A 437 -10.42 -15.29 19.71
N ARG A 438 -11.40 -14.87 20.52
CA ARG A 438 -12.27 -15.81 21.24
C ARG A 438 -13.73 -15.42 21.19
N SER A 439 -14.60 -16.41 21.13
CA SER A 439 -16.04 -16.25 21.22
C SER A 439 -16.50 -16.26 22.68
N PHE A 440 -17.31 -15.28 23.06
CA PHE A 440 -17.87 -15.17 24.41
C PHE A 440 -19.38 -15.11 24.35
N GLN A 441 -20.04 -15.91 25.17
CA GLN A 441 -21.50 -15.93 25.24
C GLN A 441 -22.05 -14.52 25.58
N GLY A 442 -22.90 -14.00 24.72
CA GLY A 442 -23.53 -12.69 24.88
C GLY A 442 -22.68 -11.47 24.51
N ARG A 443 -21.38 -11.66 24.17
CA ARG A 443 -20.47 -10.60 23.72
C ARG A 443 -19.92 -10.81 22.30
N GLY A 444 -20.12 -12.00 21.73
CA GLY A 444 -19.60 -12.36 20.42
C GLY A 444 -18.06 -12.57 20.42
N ILE A 445 -17.47 -12.44 19.25
CA ILE A 445 -16.03 -12.62 19.04
C ILE A 445 -15.29 -11.37 19.54
N GLN A 446 -14.27 -11.61 20.38
CA GLN A 446 -13.44 -10.55 20.97
C GLN A 446 -11.97 -10.82 20.68
N LEU A 447 -11.19 -9.77 20.42
CA LEU A 447 -9.74 -9.82 20.51
C LEU A 447 -9.34 -9.93 22.00
N TRP A 448 -8.65 -11.02 22.37
CA TRP A 448 -8.41 -11.39 23.77
C TRP A 448 -6.92 -11.60 24.09
N GLY A 449 -6.08 -10.69 23.62
CA GLY A 449 -4.63 -10.65 23.84
C GLY A 449 -4.02 -9.37 23.33
N ALA A 450 -2.94 -8.92 23.97
CA ALA A 450 -2.20 -7.70 23.59
C ALA A 450 -0.70 -7.82 23.90
N ARG A 451 -0.10 -8.95 23.55
CA ARG A 451 1.33 -9.21 23.72
C ARG A 451 2.06 -9.07 22.39
N THR A 452 3.28 -8.56 22.47
CA THR A 452 4.24 -8.63 21.36
C THR A 452 4.78 -10.06 21.23
N THR A 453 5.52 -10.32 20.17
CA THR A 453 6.25 -11.59 19.99
C THR A 453 7.57 -11.61 20.78
N SER A 454 7.92 -10.52 21.49
CA SER A 454 9.18 -10.40 22.19
C SER A 454 9.30 -11.28 23.43
N SER A 455 10.45 -11.90 23.57
CA SER A 455 10.87 -12.62 24.78
C SER A 455 11.34 -11.67 25.91
N ASP A 456 11.63 -10.40 25.62
CA ASP A 456 12.00 -9.38 26.63
C ASP A 456 10.77 -8.93 27.45
N PRO A 457 10.74 -9.17 28.78
CA PRO A 457 9.64 -8.75 29.63
C PRO A 457 9.36 -7.22 29.64
N SER A 458 10.34 -6.40 29.27
CA SER A 458 10.19 -4.94 29.18
C SER A 458 9.24 -4.55 28.04
N TRP A 459 9.31 -5.29 26.94
CA TRP A 459 8.57 -5.06 25.71
C TRP A 459 7.40 -6.04 25.48
N LYS A 460 7.00 -6.73 26.51
CA LYS A 460 5.96 -7.78 26.47
C LYS A 460 4.62 -7.30 25.92
N TYR A 461 4.24 -6.03 26.08
CA TYR A 461 2.91 -5.54 25.76
C TYR A 461 2.91 -4.60 24.55
N ILE A 462 1.95 -4.80 23.66
CA ILE A 462 1.77 -4.03 22.42
C ILE A 462 1.59 -2.53 22.71
N ASN A 463 0.75 -2.17 23.69
CA ASN A 463 0.53 -0.77 24.04
C ASN A 463 1.80 -0.08 24.57
N VAL A 464 2.70 -0.81 25.23
CA VAL A 464 3.98 -0.26 25.69
C VAL A 464 4.87 0.07 24.50
N ARG A 465 5.08 -0.89 23.57
CA ARG A 465 5.89 -0.65 22.38
C ARG A 465 5.28 0.47 21.53
N ARG A 466 3.99 0.44 21.26
CA ARG A 466 3.33 1.44 20.43
C ARG A 466 3.33 2.84 21.07
N LEU A 467 3.25 2.93 22.39
CA LEU A 467 3.43 4.20 23.08
C LEU A 467 4.83 4.78 22.87
N PHE A 468 5.88 3.94 22.89
CA PHE A 468 7.24 4.38 22.59
C PHE A 468 7.37 4.86 21.15
N LEU A 469 6.86 4.10 20.15
CA LEU A 469 6.86 4.53 18.76
C LEU A 469 6.17 5.88 18.56
N TYR A 470 5.02 6.06 19.19
CA TYR A 470 4.28 7.32 19.17
C TYR A 470 5.08 8.49 19.79
N VAL A 471 5.73 8.26 20.92
CA VAL A 471 6.52 9.31 21.61
C VAL A 471 7.77 9.63 20.80
N GLU A 472 8.47 8.61 20.31
CA GLU A 472 9.69 8.74 19.50
C GLU A 472 9.39 9.55 18.23
N GLN A 473 8.43 9.14 17.42
CA GLN A 473 8.02 9.82 16.19
C GLN A 473 7.50 11.25 16.46
N SER A 474 6.64 11.44 17.47
CA SER A 474 6.12 12.77 17.78
C SER A 474 7.22 13.75 18.17
N ILE A 475 8.23 13.29 18.93
CA ILE A 475 9.37 14.12 19.32
C ILE A 475 10.25 14.42 18.10
N GLU A 476 10.52 13.44 17.25
CA GLU A 476 11.28 13.62 16.02
C GLU A 476 10.65 14.71 15.16
N GLU A 477 9.40 14.54 14.73
CA GLU A 477 8.66 15.53 13.94
C GLU A 477 8.56 16.89 14.63
N GLY A 478 8.29 16.89 15.93
CA GLY A 478 8.09 18.11 16.71
C GLY A 478 9.36 18.88 17.03
N THR A 479 10.54 18.32 16.78
CA THR A 479 11.85 18.94 17.05
C THR A 479 12.69 19.21 15.79
N GLU A 480 12.20 18.91 14.57
CA GLU A 480 12.88 19.21 13.30
C GLU A 480 13.35 20.67 13.19
N TRP A 481 12.59 21.60 13.76
CA TRP A 481 12.94 23.02 13.77
C TRP A 481 14.26 23.33 14.50
N ALA A 482 14.75 22.44 15.35
CA ALA A 482 16.02 22.62 16.07
C ALA A 482 17.24 22.36 15.17
N VAL A 483 17.05 21.72 14.04
CA VAL A 483 18.13 21.42 13.08
C VAL A 483 18.62 22.74 12.46
N PHE A 484 19.94 22.93 12.42
CA PHE A 484 20.63 24.16 11.99
C PHE A 484 20.45 25.38 12.91
N GLU A 485 19.76 25.27 14.05
CA GLU A 485 19.79 26.32 15.08
C GLU A 485 21.17 26.36 15.79
N SER A 486 21.48 27.49 16.45
CA SER A 486 22.70 27.60 17.24
C SER A 486 22.69 26.65 18.42
N ASN A 487 23.70 25.77 18.54
CA ASN A 487 23.79 24.78 19.61
C ASN A 487 24.25 25.43 20.92
N ASP A 488 23.34 26.10 21.61
CA ASP A 488 23.58 26.87 22.85
C ASP A 488 22.52 26.59 23.93
N LYS A 489 22.69 27.22 25.07
CA LYS A 489 21.81 27.04 26.25
C LYS A 489 20.36 27.45 25.99
N ASP A 490 20.13 28.38 25.08
CA ASP A 490 18.79 28.86 24.75
C ASP A 490 18.06 27.84 23.89
N LEU A 491 18.74 27.22 22.92
CA LEU A 491 18.22 26.09 22.14
C LEU A 491 17.90 24.90 23.05
N TRP A 492 18.81 24.52 23.93
CA TRP A 492 18.63 23.38 24.84
C TRP A 492 17.39 23.57 25.73
N ALA A 493 17.20 24.81 26.26
CA ALA A 493 16.02 25.13 27.09
C ALA A 493 14.72 25.04 26.29
N ARG A 494 14.71 25.51 25.03
CA ARG A 494 13.53 25.44 24.14
C ARG A 494 13.15 24.00 23.79
N VAL A 495 14.14 23.18 23.37
CA VAL A 495 13.91 21.77 23.06
C VAL A 495 13.40 21.02 24.28
N ARG A 496 14.07 21.15 25.43
CA ARG A 496 13.63 20.51 26.67
C ARG A 496 12.20 20.89 27.01
N GLN A 497 11.86 22.16 26.97
CA GLN A 497 10.50 22.63 27.30
C GLN A 497 9.45 22.11 26.31
N SER A 498 9.75 22.03 25.01
CA SER A 498 8.84 21.47 24.00
C SER A 498 8.54 20.00 24.29
N VAL A 499 9.57 19.21 24.56
CA VAL A 499 9.43 17.79 24.90
C VAL A 499 8.72 17.57 26.23
N GLU A 500 9.06 18.34 27.29
CA GLU A 500 8.40 18.27 28.59
C GLU A 500 6.91 18.62 28.50
N ASN A 501 6.53 19.61 27.69
CA ASN A 501 5.13 19.98 27.47
C ASN A 501 4.36 18.85 26.80
N PHE A 502 4.95 18.21 25.76
CA PHE A 502 4.36 17.07 25.09
C PHE A 502 4.19 15.86 26.03
N LEU A 503 5.25 15.47 26.75
CA LEU A 503 5.20 14.35 27.69
C LEU A 503 4.23 14.61 28.86
N THR A 504 4.08 15.87 29.29
CA THR A 504 3.06 16.28 30.26
C THR A 504 1.65 16.02 29.72
N THR A 505 1.41 16.24 28.44
CA THR A 505 0.12 15.90 27.80
C THR A 505 -0.09 14.40 27.79
N VAL A 506 0.90 13.61 27.33
CA VAL A 506 0.85 12.14 27.34
C VAL A 506 0.57 11.59 28.75
N TRP A 507 1.20 12.18 29.78
CA TRP A 507 0.94 11.80 31.18
C TRP A 507 -0.48 12.15 31.63
N ARG A 508 -0.99 13.35 31.31
CA ARG A 508 -2.37 13.76 31.64
C ARG A 508 -3.42 12.91 30.99
N ASP A 509 -3.14 12.43 29.76
CA ASP A 509 -4.00 11.53 29.00
C ASP A 509 -3.94 10.08 29.56
N GLY A 510 -3.10 9.83 30.59
CA GLY A 510 -3.01 8.53 31.25
C GLY A 510 -2.02 7.55 30.63
N GLY A 511 -1.18 7.99 29.69
CA GLY A 511 -0.18 7.14 29.02
C GLY A 511 1.02 6.79 29.91
N LEU A 512 1.33 7.61 30.91
CA LEU A 512 2.48 7.41 31.79
C LEU A 512 2.04 7.21 33.24
N GLN A 513 2.79 6.40 34.00
CA GLN A 513 2.61 6.17 35.42
C GLN A 513 3.19 7.35 36.24
N GLY A 514 2.69 7.54 37.44
CA GLY A 514 3.16 8.54 38.39
C GLY A 514 2.06 9.52 38.80
N THR A 515 2.14 10.01 40.03
CA THR A 515 1.20 11.03 40.57
C THR A 515 1.63 12.44 40.21
N THR A 516 2.90 12.60 39.85
CA THR A 516 3.50 13.87 39.41
C THR A 516 4.26 13.64 38.09
N PRO A 517 4.47 14.70 37.27
CA PRO A 517 5.28 14.60 36.07
C PRO A 517 6.68 14.03 36.31
N ASP A 518 7.34 14.44 37.41
CA ASP A 518 8.70 13.98 37.77
C ASP A 518 8.79 12.48 38.08
N GLU A 519 7.67 11.82 38.42
CA GLU A 519 7.58 10.37 38.58
C GLU A 519 7.30 9.66 37.25
N ALA A 520 6.73 10.38 36.27
CA ALA A 520 6.27 9.84 35.00
C ALA A 520 7.34 9.88 33.90
N PHE A 521 8.14 10.94 33.85
CA PHE A 521 9.18 11.11 32.85
C PHE A 521 10.28 12.06 33.30
N TYR A 522 11.41 12.03 32.60
CA TYR A 522 12.44 13.07 32.71
C TYR A 522 12.97 13.43 31.30
N VAL A 523 13.41 14.69 31.16
CA VAL A 523 14.05 15.21 29.95
C VAL A 523 15.31 15.95 30.37
N LYS A 524 16.46 15.49 29.86
CA LYS A 524 17.75 16.14 30.07
C LYS A 524 18.29 16.62 28.73
N CYS A 525 18.68 17.87 28.68
CA CYS A 525 19.32 18.48 27.52
C CYS A 525 20.21 19.61 28.02
N GLY A 526 21.53 19.41 27.99
CA GLY A 526 22.49 20.34 28.51
C GLY A 526 23.91 19.79 28.66
N GLU A 527 24.70 20.43 29.50
CA GLU A 527 26.09 20.02 29.79
C GLU A 527 26.17 18.63 30.45
N GLU A 528 25.06 18.12 30.98
CA GLU A 528 24.96 16.78 31.55
C GLU A 528 24.80 15.66 30.49
N THR A 529 24.35 16.01 29.28
CA THR A 529 24.13 15.04 28.18
C THR A 529 25.14 15.20 27.05
N MET A 530 25.85 16.33 27.00
CA MET A 530 26.77 16.67 25.90
C MET A 530 28.14 17.04 26.41
N THR A 531 29.17 16.55 25.74
CA THR A 531 30.55 17.03 25.90
C THR A 531 30.81 18.23 24.98
N GLN A 532 31.92 18.95 25.22
CA GLN A 532 32.34 20.03 24.31
C GLN A 532 32.59 19.50 22.89
N ASP A 533 33.10 18.27 22.76
CA ASP A 533 33.30 17.62 21.45
C ASP A 533 31.96 17.36 20.72
N ASP A 534 30.91 17.03 21.45
CA ASP A 534 29.58 16.88 20.85
C ASP A 534 29.06 18.21 20.30
N ILE A 535 29.23 19.28 21.09
CA ILE A 535 28.80 20.63 20.71
C ILE A 535 29.60 21.11 19.47
N ASP A 536 30.94 20.93 19.50
CA ASP A 536 31.83 21.36 18.42
C ASP A 536 31.56 20.58 17.11
N ASN A 537 31.08 19.33 17.22
CA ASN A 537 30.64 18.50 16.08
C ASN A 537 29.15 18.72 15.70
N GLY A 538 28.49 19.71 16.26
CA GLY A 538 27.09 20.04 15.92
C GLY A 538 26.07 19.03 16.43
N ARG A 539 26.40 18.21 17.43
CA ARG A 539 25.48 17.22 18.03
C ARG A 539 24.73 17.85 19.20
N LEU A 540 23.40 17.78 19.15
CA LEU A 540 22.48 18.06 20.27
C LEU A 540 21.97 16.72 20.79
N ILE A 541 22.27 16.39 22.06
CA ILE A 541 21.87 15.12 22.68
C ILE A 541 20.84 15.40 23.77
N VAL A 542 19.65 14.81 23.61
CA VAL A 542 18.56 14.85 24.57
C VAL A 542 18.34 13.45 25.13
N GLU A 543 18.39 13.31 26.44
CA GLU A 543 18.11 12.06 27.15
C GLU A 543 16.69 12.12 27.73
N ILE A 544 15.84 11.19 27.31
CA ILE A 544 14.42 11.11 27.70
C ILE A 544 14.16 9.74 28.33
N GLY A 545 13.50 9.73 29.50
CA GLY A 545 13.01 8.51 30.11
C GLY A 545 11.53 8.64 30.44
N ILE A 546 10.75 7.62 30.09
CA ILE A 546 9.31 7.56 30.34
C ILE A 546 8.92 6.31 31.13
N SER A 547 7.87 6.39 31.94
CA SER A 547 7.31 5.29 32.72
C SER A 547 5.95 4.88 32.15
N PRO A 548 5.87 3.92 31.19
CA PRO A 548 4.63 3.59 30.52
C PRO A 548 3.65 2.85 31.42
N VAL A 549 2.34 3.05 31.22
CA VAL A 549 1.31 2.23 31.84
C VAL A 549 1.30 0.82 31.24
N LYS A 550 1.10 -0.19 32.09
CA LYS A 550 0.97 -1.60 31.69
C LYS A 550 -0.46 -2.07 31.94
N PRO A 551 -1.01 -2.93 31.08
CA PRO A 551 -2.38 -3.41 31.22
C PRO A 551 -2.50 -4.36 32.43
N ALA A 552 -3.68 -4.40 33.06
CA ALA A 552 -4.05 -5.42 34.03
C ALA A 552 -4.49 -6.68 33.28
N GLU A 553 -3.55 -7.53 32.88
CA GLU A 553 -3.83 -8.76 32.15
C GLU A 553 -4.52 -9.81 33.02
N PHE A 554 -4.19 -9.85 34.34
CA PHE A 554 -4.74 -10.81 35.27
C PHE A 554 -5.44 -10.10 36.45
N VAL A 555 -6.72 -10.39 36.63
CA VAL A 555 -7.50 -9.93 37.78
C VAL A 555 -7.70 -11.10 38.73
N VAL A 556 -7.13 -11.01 39.95
CA VAL A 556 -7.16 -12.06 40.93
C VAL A 556 -8.05 -11.66 42.12
N PHE A 557 -9.16 -12.39 42.29
CA PHE A 557 -10.00 -12.25 43.49
C PHE A 557 -9.64 -13.37 44.50
N ARG A 558 -9.32 -12.97 45.73
CA ARG A 558 -9.13 -13.91 46.83
C ARG A 558 -10.39 -13.90 47.69
N ILE A 559 -11.17 -14.97 47.66
CA ILE A 559 -12.40 -15.11 48.40
C ILE A 559 -12.15 -16.05 49.56
N GLY A 560 -12.25 -15.56 50.78
CA GLY A 560 -12.14 -16.39 51.99
C GLY A 560 -13.51 -16.59 52.65
N GLN A 561 -13.69 -17.72 53.28
CA GLN A 561 -14.87 -17.95 54.13
C GLN A 561 -14.71 -17.14 55.45
N TRP A 562 -15.65 -16.28 55.72
CA TRP A 562 -15.71 -15.52 56.99
C TRP A 562 -16.78 -16.18 57.88
N THR A 563 -16.43 -16.50 59.14
CA THR A 563 -17.40 -16.90 60.15
C THR A 563 -17.77 -15.67 60.97
N ALA A 564 -19.08 -15.41 61.12
CA ALA A 564 -19.62 -14.20 61.79
C ALA A 564 -19.27 -14.04 63.28
N ASP A 565 -18.62 -15.07 63.87
CA ASP A 565 -18.28 -15.12 65.29
C ASP A 565 -16.77 -15.01 65.58
N ALA A 566 -15.98 -14.30 64.71
CA ALA A 566 -14.56 -14.06 64.96
C ALA A 566 -14.26 -12.57 65.15
#